data_5ee9bb81470634e10c50d026488fdbd9
#
_entry.id   5ee9bb81470634e10c50d026488fdbd9
#
_cell.length_a   1.000
_cell.length_b   1.000
_cell.length_c   1.000
_cell.angle_alpha   90.00
_cell.angle_beta   90.00
_cell.angle_gamma   90.00
#
_symmetry.space_group_name_H-M   'P 1'
#
loop_
_entity.id
_entity.type
_entity.pdbx_description
1 polymer ?
#
loop_
_entity_poly.entity_id
_entity_poly.type
_entity_poly.pdbx_seq_one_letter_code
_entity_poly.pdbx_strand_id
1 'polypeptide(L)'
;AGYIFALGEANSPENSKHFSGKSYLNVLVAPDKKNSILVANVTFEPSCRNDWHVHSAEQILLATEGTGWYQEWGKPAQLLQKCDVVIVPAGVKHWHGATAESWFAHLAIMDVQKVKTEWKEPVSQKDYEKLGANCTDN
;
A
#
# COMPACT_ATOMS: atom_id res chain seq x y z
N ALA A 1 -8.03 13.67 -14.71
CA ALA A 1 -8.25 13.96 -13.32
C ALA A 1 -6.93 13.97 -12.55
N GLY A 2 -6.75 14.96 -11.70
CA GLY A 2 -5.55 15.09 -10.90
C GLY A 2 -5.61 14.23 -9.65
N TYR A 3 -4.47 14.09 -9.02
CA TYR A 3 -4.36 13.43 -7.72
C TYR A 3 -4.75 14.43 -6.63
N ILE A 4 -5.37 13.93 -5.56
CA ILE A 4 -5.73 14.76 -4.41
C ILE A 4 -4.48 15.30 -3.74
N PHE A 5 -3.47 14.45 -3.59
CA PHE A 5 -2.17 14.84 -3.03
C PHE A 5 -1.08 14.69 -4.09
N ALA A 6 -0.07 15.55 -4.00
CA ALA A 6 1.04 15.49 -4.94
C ALA A 6 1.74 14.13 -4.88
N LEU A 7 2.28 13.72 -6.03
CA LEU A 7 2.97 12.45 -6.18
C LEU A 7 4.15 12.29 -5.22
N GLY A 8 4.90 13.37 -5.04
CA GLY A 8 6.14 13.34 -4.29
C GLY A 8 7.26 12.75 -5.13
N GLU A 9 8.22 12.13 -4.48
CA GLU A 9 9.41 11.61 -5.14
C GLU A 9 9.36 10.09 -5.24
N ALA A 10 10.09 9.54 -6.21
CA ALA A 10 10.26 8.11 -6.32
C ALA A 10 10.81 7.56 -5.00
N ASN A 11 10.30 6.41 -4.59
CA ASN A 11 10.78 5.77 -3.37
C ASN A 11 12.29 5.60 -3.39
N SER A 12 12.91 5.81 -2.23
CA SER A 12 14.35 5.63 -2.06
C SER A 12 14.77 4.19 -2.37
N PRO A 13 16.04 3.94 -2.71
CA PRO A 13 16.52 2.56 -2.91
C PRO A 13 16.23 1.65 -1.72
N GLU A 14 16.30 2.19 -0.50
CA GLU A 14 16.01 1.42 0.72
C GLU A 14 14.55 0.95 0.76
N ASN A 15 13.61 1.80 0.37
CA ASN A 15 12.20 1.44 0.35
C ASN A 15 11.84 0.64 -0.89
N SER A 16 12.36 1.01 -2.05
CA SER A 16 11.95 0.40 -3.32
C SER A 16 12.35 -1.07 -3.44
N LYS A 17 13.33 -1.53 -2.66
CA LYS A 17 13.68 -2.97 -2.64
C LYS A 17 12.55 -3.84 -2.10
N HIS A 18 11.58 -3.26 -1.42
CA HIS A 18 10.41 -3.97 -0.89
C HIS A 18 9.19 -3.84 -1.79
N PHE A 19 9.37 -3.38 -3.01
CA PHE A 19 8.30 -3.20 -4.00
C PHE A 19 8.66 -3.88 -5.30
N SER A 20 7.66 -4.45 -5.96
CA SER A 20 7.76 -4.86 -7.37
C SER A 20 7.15 -3.74 -8.18
N GLY A 21 7.93 -3.11 -9.06
CA GLY A 21 7.49 -1.96 -9.84
C GLY A 21 7.87 -0.63 -9.20
N LYS A 22 7.33 0.45 -9.75
CA LYS A 22 7.73 1.80 -9.37
C LYS A 22 6.66 2.48 -8.51
N SER A 23 7.10 3.07 -7.41
CA SER A 23 6.22 3.76 -6.46
C SER A 23 6.82 5.11 -6.05
N TYR A 24 5.97 5.94 -5.46
CA TYR A 24 6.31 7.31 -5.07
C TYR A 24 5.82 7.58 -3.66
N LEU A 25 6.53 8.42 -2.95
CA LEU A 25 6.22 8.74 -1.55
C LEU A 25 6.17 10.25 -1.37
N ASN A 26 5.12 10.72 -0.73
CA ASN A 26 4.97 12.11 -0.32
C ASN A 26 4.55 12.14 1.15
N VAL A 27 5.46 12.55 2.02
CA VAL A 27 5.17 12.64 3.46
C VAL A 27 4.38 13.91 3.71
N LEU A 28 3.14 13.77 4.15
CA LEU A 28 2.24 14.89 4.43
C LEU A 28 2.34 15.37 5.88
N VAL A 29 2.50 14.42 6.82
CA VAL A 29 2.73 14.73 8.22
C VAL A 29 3.94 13.91 8.68
N ALA A 30 5.02 14.61 8.98
CA ALA A 30 6.23 13.98 9.51
C ALA A 30 6.15 13.92 11.04
N PRO A 31 6.49 12.78 11.65
CA PRO A 31 6.54 12.71 13.10
C PRO A 31 7.62 13.62 13.67
N ASP A 32 7.38 14.12 14.88
CA ASP A 32 8.34 14.94 15.62
C ASP A 32 8.26 14.62 17.11
N LYS A 33 8.86 15.46 17.96
CA LYS A 33 8.87 15.22 19.40
C LYS A 33 7.48 15.26 20.05
N LYS A 34 6.54 15.96 19.43
CA LYS A 34 5.17 16.13 19.95
C LYS A 34 4.15 15.25 19.25
N ASN A 35 4.47 14.80 18.05
CA ASN A 35 3.55 14.01 17.24
C ASN A 35 4.24 12.75 16.76
N SER A 36 3.69 11.59 17.11
CA SER A 36 4.19 10.30 16.67
C SER A 36 3.49 9.76 15.42
N ILE A 37 2.51 10.49 14.87
CA ILE A 37 1.72 10.02 13.73
C ILE A 37 2.40 10.44 12.44
N LEU A 38 2.61 9.46 11.56
CA LEU A 38 3.06 9.65 10.19
C LEU A 38 1.84 9.56 9.27
N VAL A 39 1.72 10.52 8.36
CA VAL A 39 0.77 10.43 7.25
C VAL A 39 1.55 10.60 5.97
N ALA A 40 1.50 9.58 5.11
CA ALA A 40 2.20 9.60 3.83
C ALA A 40 1.25 9.22 2.70
N ASN A 41 1.38 9.90 1.58
CA ASN A 41 0.72 9.51 0.35
C ASN A 41 1.65 8.60 -0.42
N VAL A 42 1.19 7.39 -0.69
CA VAL A 42 1.95 6.39 -1.46
C VAL A 42 1.24 6.17 -2.78
N THR A 43 1.96 6.35 -3.88
CA THR A 43 1.42 6.17 -5.23
C THR A 43 2.14 5.03 -5.93
N PHE A 44 1.38 4.16 -6.55
CA PHE A 44 1.86 2.95 -7.24
C PHE A 44 1.56 3.07 -8.73
N GLU A 45 2.56 2.84 -9.59
CA GLU A 45 2.30 2.67 -11.02
C GLU A 45 1.54 1.35 -11.26
N PRO A 46 0.89 1.18 -12.41
CA PRO A 46 0.19 -0.07 -12.69
C PRO A 46 1.08 -1.29 -12.44
N SER A 47 0.54 -2.30 -11.82
CA SER A 47 1.21 -3.53 -11.39
C SER A 47 2.20 -3.40 -10.24
N CYS A 48 2.48 -2.20 -9.78
CA CYS A 48 3.37 -2.02 -8.62
C CYS A 48 2.67 -2.45 -7.33
N ARG A 49 3.38 -3.20 -6.50
CA ARG A 49 2.90 -3.64 -5.20
C ARG A 49 4.07 -3.80 -4.25
N ASN A 50 3.78 -3.70 -2.95
CA ASN A 50 4.81 -3.98 -1.96
C ASN A 50 4.86 -5.50 -1.66
N ASP A 51 5.91 -5.89 -0.97
CA ASP A 51 6.08 -7.27 -0.53
C ASP A 51 5.10 -7.59 0.60
N TRP A 52 4.86 -8.87 0.84
CA TRP A 52 4.18 -9.29 2.06
C TRP A 52 4.94 -8.72 3.27
N HIS A 53 4.20 -8.21 4.24
CA HIS A 53 4.81 -7.64 5.44
C HIS A 53 3.84 -7.64 6.61
N VAL A 54 4.39 -7.41 7.81
CA VAL A 54 3.64 -7.40 9.06
C VAL A 54 4.03 -6.15 9.84
N HIS A 55 3.04 -5.48 10.42
CA HIS A 55 3.26 -4.35 11.34
C HIS A 55 2.94 -4.77 12.77
N SER A 56 3.69 -4.24 13.73
CA SER A 56 3.45 -4.53 15.15
C SER A 56 2.26 -3.79 15.75
N ALA A 57 1.71 -2.81 15.02
CA ALA A 57 0.53 -2.03 15.42
C ALA A 57 -0.31 -1.75 14.18
N GLU A 58 -1.51 -1.22 14.37
CA GLU A 58 -2.44 -0.93 13.28
C GLU A 58 -1.87 0.09 12.31
N GLN A 59 -2.23 -0.07 11.03
CA GLN A 59 -2.02 0.91 9.99
C GLN A 59 -3.37 1.20 9.34
N ILE A 60 -3.62 2.47 9.02
CA ILE A 60 -4.83 2.86 8.31
C ILE A 60 -4.46 3.24 6.88
N LEU A 61 -5.20 2.71 5.91
CA LEU A 61 -5.05 3.04 4.50
C LEU A 61 -6.33 3.72 4.01
N LEU A 62 -6.17 4.88 3.40
CA LEU A 62 -7.29 5.62 2.78
C LEU A 62 -7.02 5.73 1.30
N ALA A 63 -7.80 5.03 0.47
CA ALA A 63 -7.62 5.07 -0.98
C ALA A 63 -8.04 6.43 -1.53
N THR A 64 -7.17 7.08 -2.29
CA THR A 64 -7.41 8.44 -2.79
C THR A 64 -7.54 8.52 -4.30
N GLU A 65 -6.87 7.63 -5.05
CA GLU A 65 -6.88 7.68 -6.51
C GLU A 65 -6.74 6.28 -7.11
N GLY A 66 -7.39 6.06 -8.25
CA GLY A 66 -7.23 4.85 -9.03
C GLY A 66 -7.82 3.62 -8.37
N THR A 67 -7.34 2.45 -8.79
CA THR A 67 -7.77 1.16 -8.25
C THR A 67 -6.58 0.34 -7.80
N GLY A 68 -6.75 -0.34 -6.68
CA GLY A 68 -5.69 -1.13 -6.07
C GLY A 68 -6.20 -2.39 -5.41
N TRP A 69 -5.26 -3.13 -4.87
CA TRP A 69 -5.52 -4.37 -4.14
C TRP A 69 -5.02 -4.26 -2.72
N TYR A 70 -5.73 -4.93 -1.81
CA TYR A 70 -5.29 -5.22 -0.45
C TYR A 70 -5.57 -6.69 -0.17
N GLN A 71 -4.58 -7.40 0.34
CA GLN A 71 -4.77 -8.82 0.64
C GLN A 71 -4.12 -9.18 1.97
N GLU A 72 -4.87 -9.87 2.82
CA GLU A 72 -4.36 -10.52 4.02
C GLU A 72 -4.01 -11.97 3.69
N TRP A 73 -2.94 -12.46 4.30
CA TRP A 73 -2.48 -13.83 4.05
C TRP A 73 -3.61 -14.85 4.34
N GLY A 74 -3.82 -15.73 3.39
CA GLY A 74 -4.85 -16.78 3.52
C GLY A 74 -6.25 -16.32 3.18
N LYS A 75 -6.44 -15.08 2.71
CA LYS A 75 -7.75 -14.54 2.35
C LYS A 75 -7.75 -14.02 0.92
N PRO A 76 -8.94 -13.90 0.29
CA PRO A 76 -9.04 -13.29 -1.03
C PRO A 76 -8.58 -11.83 -1.01
N ALA A 77 -8.00 -11.38 -2.12
CA ALA A 77 -7.65 -9.97 -2.28
C ALA A 77 -8.92 -9.12 -2.39
N GLN A 78 -8.87 -7.93 -1.81
CA GLN A 78 -9.95 -6.94 -1.85
C GLN A 78 -9.59 -5.87 -2.85
N LEU A 79 -10.51 -5.56 -3.77
CA LEU A 79 -10.35 -4.44 -4.69
C LEU A 79 -10.61 -3.14 -3.93
N LEU A 80 -9.68 -2.21 -4.03
CA LEU A 80 -9.81 -0.90 -3.41
C LEU A 80 -10.07 0.16 -4.48
N GLN A 81 -11.04 1.01 -4.20
CA GLN A 81 -11.38 2.16 -5.03
C GLN A 81 -11.29 3.43 -4.20
N LYS A 82 -11.27 4.55 -4.87
CA LYS A 82 -11.26 5.86 -4.22
C LYS A 82 -12.30 5.92 -3.10
N CYS A 83 -11.89 6.45 -1.94
CA CYS A 83 -12.68 6.58 -0.72
C CYS A 83 -12.78 5.30 0.13
N ASP A 84 -12.24 4.18 -0.32
CA ASP A 84 -12.21 2.98 0.52
C ASP A 84 -11.22 3.14 1.67
N VAL A 85 -11.58 2.57 2.81
CA VAL A 85 -10.80 2.61 4.04
C VAL A 85 -10.44 1.20 4.45
N VAL A 86 -9.18 0.97 4.77
CA VAL A 86 -8.71 -0.30 5.31
C VAL A 86 -8.02 -0.04 6.63
N ILE A 87 -8.42 -0.76 7.67
CA ILE A 87 -7.67 -0.82 8.93
C ILE A 87 -6.91 -2.13 8.90
N VAL A 88 -5.58 -2.04 8.77
CA VAL A 88 -4.71 -3.21 8.80
C VAL A 88 -4.44 -3.56 10.25
N PRO A 89 -4.92 -4.71 10.74
CA PRO A 89 -4.70 -5.06 12.15
C PRO A 89 -3.22 -5.34 12.45
N ALA A 90 -2.84 -5.11 13.70
CA ALA A 90 -1.51 -5.49 14.17
C ALA A 90 -1.30 -7.00 13.98
N GLY A 91 -0.11 -7.38 13.53
CA GLY A 91 0.27 -8.78 13.39
C GLY A 91 -0.26 -9.48 12.14
N VAL A 92 -0.96 -8.79 11.28
CA VAL A 92 -1.53 -9.40 10.05
C VAL A 92 -0.55 -9.25 8.90
N LYS A 93 -0.20 -10.39 8.30
CA LYS A 93 0.63 -10.44 7.09
C LYS A 93 -0.21 -10.02 5.90
N HIS A 94 0.22 -8.98 5.18
CA HIS A 94 -0.57 -8.36 4.13
C HIS A 94 0.32 -7.71 3.08
N TRP A 95 -0.28 -7.31 1.98
CA TRP A 95 0.32 -6.44 0.98
C TRP A 95 -0.76 -5.55 0.36
N HIS A 96 -0.34 -4.48 -0.28
CA HIS A 96 -1.20 -3.61 -1.09
C HIS A 96 -0.44 -3.04 -2.27
N GLY A 97 -1.19 -2.59 -3.27
CA GLY A 97 -0.60 -2.07 -4.48
C GLY A 97 -1.64 -1.76 -5.54
N ALA A 98 -1.18 -1.37 -6.72
CA ALA A 98 -2.03 -1.02 -7.85
C ALA A 98 -2.56 -2.25 -8.55
N THR A 99 -3.70 -2.09 -9.24
CA THR A 99 -4.13 -3.09 -10.21
C THR A 99 -3.22 -3.04 -11.44
N ALA A 100 -3.31 -4.06 -12.29
CA ALA A 100 -2.45 -4.14 -13.47
C ALA A 100 -2.71 -3.03 -14.49
N GLU A 101 -3.89 -2.43 -14.47
CA GLU A 101 -4.32 -1.47 -15.49
C GLU A 101 -4.50 -0.05 -14.99
N SER A 102 -4.23 0.20 -13.70
CA SER A 102 -4.48 1.51 -13.11
C SER A 102 -3.35 1.91 -12.18
N TRP A 103 -3.07 3.20 -12.12
CA TRP A 103 -2.35 3.79 -11.01
C TRP A 103 -3.22 3.67 -9.75
N PHE A 104 -2.59 3.65 -8.60
CA PHE A 104 -3.28 3.60 -7.32
C PHE A 104 -2.54 4.47 -6.31
N ALA A 105 -3.28 5.24 -5.54
CA ALA A 105 -2.70 6.01 -4.45
C ALA A 105 -3.54 5.84 -3.19
N HIS A 106 -2.85 5.79 -2.05
CA HIS A 106 -3.52 5.79 -0.75
C HIS A 106 -2.71 6.61 0.25
N LEU A 107 -3.40 7.11 1.25
CA LEU A 107 -2.73 7.60 2.45
C LEU A 107 -2.42 6.41 3.34
N ALA A 108 -1.23 6.40 3.91
CA ALA A 108 -0.83 5.45 4.94
C ALA A 108 -0.66 6.24 6.24
N ILE A 109 -1.35 5.80 7.28
CA ILE A 109 -1.37 6.48 8.58
C ILE A 109 -0.93 5.50 9.63
N MET A 110 0.11 5.83 10.40
CA MET A 110 0.62 4.96 11.44
C MET A 110 1.30 5.75 12.56
N ASP A 111 1.32 5.14 13.73
CA ASP A 111 2.04 5.66 14.90
C ASP A 111 3.44 5.06 14.89
N VAL A 112 4.45 5.88 14.55
CA VAL A 112 5.83 5.39 14.38
C VAL A 112 6.49 4.97 15.69
N GLN A 113 5.93 5.35 16.85
CA GLN A 113 6.43 4.86 18.13
C GLN A 113 5.99 3.41 18.40
N LYS A 114 4.88 3.00 17.80
CA LYS A 114 4.29 1.67 18.02
C LYS A 114 4.58 0.70 16.88
N VAL A 115 4.73 1.21 15.65
CA VAL A 115 4.84 0.38 14.45
C VAL A 115 6.29 0.01 14.18
N LYS A 116 6.53 -1.31 14.10
CA LYS A 116 7.73 -1.89 13.51
C LYS A 116 7.28 -2.76 12.36
N THR A 117 7.97 -2.66 11.24
CA THR A 117 7.62 -3.40 10.03
C THR A 117 8.59 -4.56 9.84
N GLU A 118 8.04 -5.75 9.62
CA GLU A 118 8.81 -6.94 9.26
C GLU A 118 8.47 -7.31 7.82
N TRP A 119 9.45 -7.19 6.93
CA TRP A 119 9.30 -7.52 5.52
C TRP A 119 9.44 -9.02 5.29
N LYS A 120 8.57 -9.55 4.45
CA LYS A 120 8.53 -10.96 4.09
C LYS A 120 8.80 -11.12 2.60
N GLU A 121 8.29 -12.17 1.99
CA GLU A 121 8.52 -12.48 0.58
C GLU A 121 7.74 -11.54 -0.36
N PRO A 122 8.21 -11.38 -1.59
CA PRO A 122 7.45 -10.67 -2.61
C PRO A 122 6.13 -11.38 -2.94
N VAL A 123 5.17 -10.61 -3.44
CA VAL A 123 3.96 -11.18 -4.05
C VAL A 123 4.36 -11.69 -5.43
N SER A 124 4.28 -13.00 -5.66
CA SER A 124 4.72 -13.59 -6.92
C SER A 124 3.92 -13.07 -8.10
N GLN A 125 4.57 -12.98 -9.26
CA GLN A 125 3.89 -12.56 -10.49
C GLN A 125 2.71 -13.50 -10.82
N LYS A 126 2.90 -14.79 -10.59
CA LYS A 126 1.87 -15.79 -10.81
C LYS A 126 0.62 -15.54 -9.97
N ASP A 127 0.80 -15.28 -8.66
CA ASP A 127 -0.31 -15.00 -7.77
C ASP A 127 -0.97 -13.66 -8.11
N TYR A 128 -0.17 -12.66 -8.42
CA TYR A 128 -0.68 -11.35 -8.78
C TYR A 128 -1.54 -11.40 -10.07
N GLU A 129 -1.11 -12.14 -11.07
CA GLU A 129 -1.86 -12.26 -12.33
C GLU A 129 -3.24 -12.92 -12.15
N LYS A 130 -3.38 -13.80 -11.18
CA LYS A 130 -4.66 -14.46 -10.89
C LYS A 130 -5.73 -13.49 -10.41
N LEU A 131 -5.36 -12.36 -9.83
CA LEU A 131 -6.32 -11.41 -9.26
C LEU A 131 -7.20 -10.81 -10.34
N GLY A 132 -6.62 -10.40 -11.47
CA GLY A 132 -7.37 -9.86 -12.58
C GLY A 132 -8.32 -10.88 -13.22
N ALA A 133 -7.87 -12.12 -13.37
CA ALA A 133 -8.69 -13.19 -13.94
C ALA A 133 -9.90 -13.47 -13.06
N ASN A 134 -9.74 -13.46 -11.73
CA ASN A 134 -10.86 -13.69 -10.81
C ASN A 134 -11.90 -12.58 -10.87
N CYS A 135 -11.49 -11.35 -11.18
CA CYS A 135 -12.42 -10.22 -11.31
C CYS A 135 -13.22 -10.26 -12.59
N THR A 136 -12.72 -10.91 -13.65
CA THR A 136 -13.41 -10.97 -14.94
C THR A 136 -14.41 -12.12 -15.05
N ASP A 137 -14.39 -13.05 -14.13
CA ASP A 137 -15.27 -14.22 -14.14
C ASP A 137 -16.65 -13.93 -13.54
N ASN A 138 -16.90 -12.71 -13.16
CA ASN A 138 -18.19 -12.25 -12.67
C ASN A 138 -18.87 -11.38 -13.74
#